data_be0a47f2a4a2083b238041f8e8bf46c4
#
_entry.id   be0a47f2a4a2083b238041f8e8bf46c4
#
_cell.length_a   1.000
_cell.length_b   1.000
_cell.length_c   1.000
_cell.angle_alpha   90.00
_cell.angle_beta   90.00
_cell.angle_gamma   90.00
#
_symmetry.space_group_name_H-M   'P 1'
#
loop_
_entity.id
_entity.type
_entity.pdbx_description
1 polymer ?
#
loop_
_entity_poly.entity_id
_entity_poly.type
_entity_poly.pdbx_seq_one_letter_code
_entity_poly.pdbx_strand_id
1 'polypeptide(L)'
;MTTECTQTSFEFAAEGKRQVVARFDGGTITSDAGGLRLRQTDQRINLLKRLAGCFSDGRDPDQIEHRLEQLPAQRVVGLALGYEDLHDHDQLRADPLLAVMAGCEDVTGQERKKARDRGNRLAGEGTLNRLGQSRETPDRYRKINYDAKAIDELWVQLYRESHAEEPEQIILDLDATDTPLHGEQERRFFHG
;
A
#
# COMPACT_ATOMS: atom_id res chain seq x y z
N MET A 1 42.11 6.41 9.72
CA MET A 1 41.86 5.10 10.34
C MET A 1 40.62 4.57 9.66
N THR A 2 40.79 3.65 8.73
CA THR A 2 39.67 2.90 8.09
C THR A 2 39.30 1.77 9.06
N THR A 3 38.18 1.90 9.75
CA THR A 3 37.57 0.80 10.48
C THR A 3 36.99 -0.17 9.46
N GLU A 4 37.75 -1.20 9.09
CA GLU A 4 37.22 -2.32 8.35
C GLU A 4 36.31 -3.11 9.27
N CYS A 5 35.00 -3.05 9.01
CA CYS A 5 34.04 -3.93 9.63
C CYS A 5 34.23 -5.33 9.02
N THR A 6 34.86 -6.21 9.75
CA THR A 6 35.19 -7.58 9.28
C THR A 6 33.96 -8.51 9.32
N GLN A 7 32.86 -8.11 9.93
CA GLN A 7 31.64 -8.89 9.97
C GLN A 7 30.80 -8.65 8.72
N THR A 8 30.73 -9.66 7.85
CA THR A 8 30.06 -9.59 6.55
C THR A 8 28.58 -9.89 6.60
N SER A 9 28.09 -10.52 7.67
CA SER A 9 26.67 -10.86 7.81
C SER A 9 26.25 -10.95 9.28
N PHE A 10 25.00 -10.59 9.54
CA PHE A 10 24.31 -10.77 10.82
C PHE A 10 23.10 -11.67 10.62
N GLU A 11 22.92 -12.68 11.43
CA GLU A 11 21.77 -13.56 11.40
C GLU A 11 20.76 -13.13 12.47
N PHE A 12 19.50 -13.07 12.08
CA PHE A 12 18.38 -12.77 12.97
C PHE A 12 17.44 -13.98 13.05
N ALA A 13 16.49 -13.94 13.97
CA ALA A 13 15.46 -14.96 14.06
C ALA A 13 14.70 -15.08 12.74
N ALA A 14 14.43 -16.32 12.32
CA ALA A 14 13.71 -16.59 11.08
C ALA A 14 12.28 -16.02 11.15
N GLU A 15 11.84 -15.41 10.04
CA GLU A 15 10.45 -14.98 9.86
C GLU A 15 9.70 -16.03 9.04
N GLY A 16 8.93 -16.85 9.72
CA GLY A 16 8.28 -18.01 9.11
C GLY A 16 9.30 -19.03 8.56
N LYS A 17 9.27 -19.27 7.25
CA LYS A 17 10.21 -20.16 6.56
C LYS A 17 11.45 -19.44 6.00
N ARG A 18 11.57 -18.14 6.21
CA ARG A 18 12.63 -17.31 5.64
C ARG A 18 13.68 -17.01 6.69
N GLN A 19 14.94 -17.33 6.38
CA GLN A 19 16.07 -16.86 7.16
C GLN A 19 16.26 -15.36 6.92
N VAL A 20 16.44 -14.61 8.02
CA VAL A 20 16.70 -13.18 7.95
C VAL A 20 18.20 -12.95 8.18
N VAL A 21 18.86 -12.42 7.17
CA VAL A 21 20.30 -12.13 7.21
C VAL A 21 20.52 -10.69 6.77
N ALA A 22 21.23 -9.91 7.56
CA ALA A 22 21.69 -8.59 7.15
C ALA A 22 23.15 -8.67 6.67
N ARG A 23 23.43 -8.02 5.55
CA ARG A 23 24.78 -7.92 4.97
C ARG A 23 25.04 -6.49 4.53
N PHE A 24 26.32 -6.10 4.51
CA PHE A 24 26.76 -4.80 4.01
C PHE A 24 27.35 -4.92 2.59
N ASP A 25 26.72 -5.72 1.75
CA ASP A 25 27.19 -6.04 0.38
C ASP A 25 26.56 -5.17 -0.70
N GLY A 26 25.98 -4.05 -0.33
CA GLY A 26 25.56 -2.98 -1.25
C GLY A 26 24.33 -3.26 -2.10
N GLY A 27 23.42 -4.12 -1.63
CA GLY A 27 22.14 -4.36 -2.29
C GLY A 27 21.15 -3.18 -2.16
N THR A 28 19.91 -3.42 -2.58
CA THR A 28 18.82 -2.44 -2.41
C THR A 28 18.50 -2.27 -0.93
N ILE A 29 18.56 -1.03 -0.45
CA ILE A 29 18.34 -0.67 0.95
C ILE A 29 16.94 -0.08 1.09
N THR A 30 16.25 -0.43 2.17
CA THR A 30 15.00 0.22 2.59
C THR A 30 15.19 0.93 3.92
N SER A 31 14.57 2.10 4.07
CA SER A 31 14.46 2.81 5.36
C SER A 31 13.26 2.31 6.19
N ASP A 32 12.35 1.56 5.58
CA ASP A 32 11.02 1.28 6.10
C ASP A 32 10.88 -0.09 6.77
N ALA A 33 11.97 -0.60 7.35
CA ALA A 33 11.99 -1.92 8.01
C ALA A 33 10.90 -2.08 9.09
N GLY A 34 10.47 -0.98 9.72
CA GLY A 34 9.33 -0.95 10.65
C GLY A 34 8.01 -1.40 10.03
N GLY A 35 7.85 -1.27 8.72
CA GLY A 35 6.67 -1.71 7.96
C GLY A 35 6.36 -3.20 8.08
N LEU A 36 7.34 -4.03 8.44
CA LEU A 36 7.09 -5.45 8.73
C LEU A 36 6.10 -5.66 9.89
N ARG A 37 6.03 -4.71 10.83
CA ARG A 37 5.04 -4.74 11.91
C ARG A 37 3.64 -4.48 11.39
N LEU A 38 3.49 -3.53 10.44
CA LEU A 38 2.22 -3.29 9.77
C LEU A 38 1.74 -4.55 9.05
N ARG A 39 2.63 -5.24 8.34
CA ARG A 39 2.29 -6.51 7.70
C ARG A 39 1.86 -7.58 8.70
N GLN A 40 2.53 -7.72 9.83
CA GLN A 40 2.12 -8.66 10.88
C GLN A 40 0.74 -8.33 11.45
N THR A 41 0.42 -7.05 11.59
CA THR A 41 -0.91 -6.61 12.00
C THR A 41 -1.94 -6.94 10.94
N ASP A 42 -1.66 -6.63 9.67
CA ASP A 42 -2.56 -6.95 8.56
C ASP A 42 -2.84 -8.45 8.44
N GLN A 43 -1.84 -9.29 8.66
CA GLN A 43 -2.01 -10.75 8.65
C GLN A 43 -3.03 -11.25 9.69
N ARG A 44 -3.28 -10.50 10.76
CA ARG A 44 -4.28 -10.83 11.80
C ARG A 44 -5.67 -10.33 11.44
N ILE A 45 -5.78 -9.11 10.90
CA ILE A 45 -7.07 -8.47 10.63
C ILE A 45 -7.50 -8.59 9.16
N ASN A 46 -6.58 -8.96 8.26
CA ASN A 46 -6.78 -9.09 6.82
C ASN A 46 -7.35 -7.82 6.16
N LEU A 47 -6.99 -6.63 6.67
CA LEU A 47 -7.51 -5.36 6.17
C LEU A 47 -7.27 -5.18 4.68
N LEU A 48 -6.02 -5.37 4.22
CA LEU A 48 -5.64 -5.12 2.82
C LEU A 48 -6.40 -6.02 1.85
N LYS A 49 -6.58 -7.30 2.19
CA LYS A 49 -7.34 -8.24 1.39
C LYS A 49 -8.83 -7.90 1.37
N ARG A 50 -9.40 -7.55 2.52
CA ARG A 50 -10.82 -7.18 2.66
C ARG A 50 -11.10 -5.88 1.91
N LEU A 51 -10.22 -4.88 2.03
CA LEU A 51 -10.32 -3.63 1.29
C LEU A 51 -10.25 -3.85 -0.22
N ALA A 52 -9.32 -4.67 -0.70
CA ALA A 52 -9.26 -5.02 -2.12
C ALA A 52 -10.54 -5.68 -2.63
N GLY A 53 -11.23 -6.45 -1.78
CA GLY A 53 -12.52 -7.06 -2.08
C GLY A 53 -13.67 -6.04 -2.28
N CYS A 54 -13.50 -4.80 -1.84
CA CYS A 54 -14.46 -3.71 -2.10
C CYS A 54 -14.29 -3.07 -3.48
N PHE A 55 -13.32 -3.54 -4.27
CA PHE A 55 -13.09 -3.06 -5.62
C PHE A 55 -13.38 -4.15 -6.64
N SER A 56 -13.71 -3.73 -7.86
CA SER A 56 -13.82 -4.62 -9.01
C SER A 56 -12.95 -4.12 -10.16
N ASP A 57 -12.40 -5.08 -10.92
CA ASP A 57 -11.42 -4.83 -11.97
C ASP A 57 -11.98 -5.20 -13.35
N GLY A 58 -12.32 -4.20 -14.13
CA GLY A 58 -12.75 -4.35 -15.52
C GLY A 58 -11.62 -4.14 -16.53
N ARG A 59 -10.35 -4.16 -16.09
CA ARG A 59 -9.22 -4.08 -17.00
C ARG A 59 -9.07 -5.38 -17.79
N ASP A 60 -8.46 -5.27 -18.97
CA ASP A 60 -8.10 -6.42 -19.77
C ASP A 60 -7.02 -7.26 -19.04
N PRO A 61 -7.30 -8.54 -18.71
CA PRO A 61 -6.35 -9.40 -17.99
C PRO A 61 -4.97 -9.50 -18.65
N ASP A 62 -4.93 -9.48 -20.00
CA ASP A 62 -3.68 -9.57 -20.75
C ASP A 62 -2.84 -8.28 -20.65
N GLN A 63 -3.42 -7.18 -20.22
CA GLN A 63 -2.76 -5.89 -20.06
C GLN A 63 -2.46 -5.52 -18.61
N ILE A 64 -2.86 -6.35 -17.64
CA ILE A 64 -2.60 -6.10 -16.22
C ILE A 64 -1.13 -6.38 -15.90
N GLU A 65 -0.44 -5.36 -15.40
CA GLU A 65 0.92 -5.46 -14.86
C GLU A 65 0.92 -5.58 -13.32
N HIS A 66 -0.06 -4.95 -12.68
CA HIS A 66 -0.24 -4.97 -11.23
C HIS A 66 -1.65 -5.44 -10.91
N ARG A 67 -1.77 -6.52 -10.14
CA ARG A 67 -3.08 -7.07 -9.73
C ARG A 67 -3.83 -6.05 -8.88
N LEU A 68 -5.15 -6.14 -8.89
CA LEU A 68 -5.99 -5.20 -8.14
C LEU A 68 -5.63 -5.18 -6.65
N GLU A 69 -5.41 -6.36 -6.06
CA GLU A 69 -5.11 -6.50 -4.63
C GLU A 69 -3.83 -5.75 -4.22
N GLN A 70 -2.88 -5.66 -5.13
CA GLN A 70 -1.60 -4.98 -4.87
C GLN A 70 -1.72 -3.46 -4.85
N LEU A 71 -2.66 -2.89 -5.60
CA LEU A 71 -2.77 -1.43 -5.74
C LEU A 71 -3.26 -0.75 -4.45
N PRO A 72 -4.42 -1.11 -3.85
CA PRO A 72 -4.82 -0.54 -2.58
C PRO A 72 -3.86 -0.93 -1.46
N ALA A 73 -3.29 -2.14 -1.47
CA ALA A 73 -2.30 -2.55 -0.48
C ALA A 73 -1.05 -1.64 -0.52
N GLN A 74 -0.50 -1.40 -1.71
CA GLN A 74 0.63 -0.48 -1.88
C GLN A 74 0.31 0.92 -1.37
N ARG A 75 -0.90 1.45 -1.69
CA ARG A 75 -1.29 2.80 -1.29
C ARG A 75 -1.49 2.91 0.21
N VAL A 76 -2.18 1.97 0.83
CA VAL A 76 -2.43 1.96 2.29
C VAL A 76 -1.12 1.82 3.06
N VAL A 77 -0.25 0.91 2.64
CA VAL A 77 1.06 0.74 3.29
C VAL A 77 1.91 1.98 3.12
N GLY A 78 1.92 2.60 1.93
CA GLY A 78 2.64 3.86 1.69
C GLY A 78 2.16 4.96 2.64
N LEU A 79 0.84 5.17 2.75
CA LEU A 79 0.26 6.14 3.68
C LEU A 79 0.65 5.86 5.14
N ALA A 80 0.59 4.61 5.57
CA ALA A 80 0.95 4.20 6.93
C ALA A 80 2.45 4.39 7.25
N LEU A 81 3.30 4.45 6.22
CA LEU A 81 4.72 4.75 6.33
C LEU A 81 5.04 6.25 6.19
N GLY A 82 4.03 7.09 5.95
CA GLY A 82 4.17 8.54 5.83
C GLY A 82 4.34 9.07 4.39
N TYR A 83 4.17 8.22 3.39
CA TYR A 83 4.23 8.60 1.97
C TYR A 83 2.85 9.04 1.47
N GLU A 84 2.50 10.27 1.72
CA GLU A 84 1.20 10.84 1.37
C GLU A 84 1.09 11.16 -0.13
N ASP A 85 2.20 11.58 -0.74
CA ASP A 85 2.25 11.96 -2.13
C ASP A 85 2.32 10.72 -3.05
N LEU A 86 1.57 10.78 -4.16
CA LEU A 86 1.64 9.74 -5.19
C LEU A 86 2.98 9.75 -5.95
N HIS A 87 3.66 10.89 -6.03
CA HIS A 87 4.99 10.99 -6.63
C HIS A 87 6.04 10.13 -5.93
N ASP A 88 5.93 9.97 -4.61
CA ASP A 88 6.85 9.11 -3.84
C ASP A 88 6.87 7.68 -4.39
N HIS A 89 5.73 7.22 -4.90
CA HIS A 89 5.60 5.88 -5.45
C HIS A 89 6.42 5.65 -6.74
N ASP A 90 6.87 6.69 -7.43
CA ASP A 90 7.79 6.53 -8.57
C ASP A 90 9.21 6.14 -8.12
N GLN A 91 9.58 6.43 -6.89
CA GLN A 91 10.80 5.92 -6.26
C GLN A 91 10.53 4.62 -5.50
N LEU A 92 9.47 4.59 -4.69
CA LEU A 92 9.08 3.44 -3.86
C LEU A 92 8.77 2.17 -4.66
N ARG A 93 8.39 2.29 -5.95
CA ARG A 93 8.12 1.12 -6.79
C ARG A 93 9.31 0.18 -6.96
N ALA A 94 10.51 0.64 -6.66
CA ALA A 94 11.72 -0.18 -6.66
C ALA A 94 12.04 -0.79 -5.28
N ASP A 95 11.30 -0.43 -4.21
CA ASP A 95 11.56 -0.93 -2.87
C ASP A 95 11.10 -2.39 -2.69
N PRO A 96 12.00 -3.32 -2.34
CA PRO A 96 11.66 -4.73 -2.20
C PRO A 96 10.79 -5.01 -0.96
N LEU A 97 10.96 -4.21 0.11
CA LEU A 97 10.18 -4.43 1.33
C LEU A 97 8.73 -3.99 1.13
N LEU A 98 8.51 -2.83 0.52
CA LEU A 98 7.17 -2.38 0.19
C LEU A 98 6.47 -3.38 -0.76
N ALA A 99 7.21 -3.98 -1.70
CA ALA A 99 6.69 -5.03 -2.56
C ALA A 99 6.24 -6.27 -1.77
N VAL A 100 7.03 -6.70 -0.78
CA VAL A 100 6.63 -7.80 0.13
C VAL A 100 5.37 -7.42 0.92
N MET A 101 5.30 -6.20 1.43
CA MET A 101 4.14 -5.72 2.19
C MET A 101 2.87 -5.64 1.34
N ALA A 102 3.00 -5.20 0.10
CA ALA A 102 1.89 -5.15 -0.86
C ALA A 102 1.50 -6.52 -1.44
N GLY A 103 2.17 -7.60 -1.03
CA GLY A 103 1.85 -8.95 -1.50
C GLY A 103 2.32 -9.26 -2.92
N CYS A 104 3.36 -8.59 -3.42
CA CYS A 104 3.92 -8.90 -4.73
C CYS A 104 4.62 -10.27 -4.71
N GLU A 105 4.34 -11.10 -5.71
CA GLU A 105 4.99 -12.40 -5.91
C GLU A 105 6.40 -12.21 -6.46
N ASP A 106 6.53 -11.40 -7.51
CA ASP A 106 7.83 -10.99 -8.07
C ASP A 106 8.39 -9.78 -7.30
N VAL A 107 9.18 -10.08 -6.27
CA VAL A 107 9.89 -9.05 -5.49
C VAL A 107 11.15 -8.52 -6.17
N THR A 108 11.47 -9.01 -7.37
CA THR A 108 12.59 -8.54 -8.17
C THR A 108 12.15 -7.53 -9.24
N GLY A 109 10.89 -7.59 -9.65
CA GLY A 109 10.33 -6.81 -10.72
C GLY A 109 10.84 -7.23 -12.11
N GLN A 110 11.45 -8.42 -12.24
CA GLN A 110 12.02 -8.88 -13.53
C GLN A 110 10.97 -9.46 -14.47
N GLU A 111 9.82 -9.91 -13.93
CA GLU A 111 8.75 -10.55 -14.71
C GLU A 111 7.82 -9.54 -15.41
N ARG A 112 8.17 -8.24 -15.39
CA ARG A 112 7.37 -7.21 -16.05
C ARG A 112 7.30 -7.43 -17.56
N LYS A 113 6.10 -7.32 -18.13
CA LYS A 113 5.83 -7.49 -19.56
C LYS A 113 6.64 -6.51 -20.40
N LYS A 114 6.75 -5.26 -19.96
CA LYS A 114 7.49 -4.21 -20.64
C LYS A 114 8.92 -4.12 -20.13
N ALA A 115 9.90 -4.21 -21.00
CA ALA A 115 11.32 -4.15 -20.65
C ALA A 115 11.70 -2.88 -19.85
N ARG A 116 11.07 -1.73 -20.16
CA ARG A 116 11.29 -0.46 -19.46
C ARG A 116 10.84 -0.47 -18.01
N ASP A 117 9.92 -1.36 -17.65
CA ASP A 117 9.33 -1.44 -16.30
C ASP A 117 10.02 -2.54 -15.46
N ARG A 118 10.98 -3.26 -16.04
CA ARG A 118 11.74 -4.29 -15.30
C ARG A 118 12.58 -3.66 -14.21
N GLY A 119 12.64 -4.32 -13.07
CA GLY A 119 13.23 -3.81 -11.84
C GLY A 119 12.26 -3.02 -10.96
N ASN A 120 11.11 -2.59 -11.51
CA ASN A 120 10.05 -1.95 -10.74
C ASN A 120 9.08 -3.01 -10.24
N ARG A 121 9.06 -3.22 -8.95
CA ARG A 121 8.26 -4.25 -8.28
C ARG A 121 6.81 -3.84 -8.13
N LEU A 122 6.57 -2.54 -8.00
CA LEU A 122 5.30 -1.94 -7.64
C LEU A 122 4.81 -0.96 -8.72
N ALA A 123 3.58 -0.51 -8.57
CA ALA A 123 2.98 0.47 -9.44
C ALA A 123 3.59 1.86 -9.22
N GLY A 124 3.80 2.62 -10.29
CA GLY A 124 4.16 4.03 -10.20
C GLY A 124 2.92 4.92 -10.02
N GLU A 125 3.19 6.22 -9.84
CA GLU A 125 2.20 7.28 -9.64
C GLU A 125 1.00 7.18 -10.59
N GLY A 126 1.22 7.10 -11.89
CA GLY A 126 0.13 7.11 -12.88
C GLY A 126 -0.84 5.92 -12.77
N THR A 127 -0.40 4.79 -12.21
CA THR A 127 -1.28 3.63 -11.97
C THR A 127 -2.07 3.82 -10.69
N LEU A 128 -1.44 4.31 -9.62
CA LEU A 128 -2.10 4.60 -8.35
C LEU A 128 -3.08 5.78 -8.47
N ASN A 129 -2.76 6.78 -9.28
CA ASN A 129 -3.68 7.88 -9.56
C ASN A 129 -4.97 7.38 -10.23
N ARG A 130 -4.88 6.39 -11.14
CA ARG A 130 -6.09 5.76 -11.72
C ARG A 130 -6.91 4.99 -10.70
N LEU A 131 -6.27 4.39 -9.69
CA LEU A 131 -6.97 3.80 -8.56
C LEU A 131 -7.69 4.88 -7.74
N GLY A 132 -7.01 5.97 -7.39
CA GLY A 132 -7.59 7.09 -6.63
C GLY A 132 -8.72 7.79 -7.37
N GLN A 133 -8.74 7.73 -8.70
CA GLN A 133 -9.82 8.26 -9.54
C GLN A 133 -10.88 7.22 -9.89
N SER A 134 -10.87 6.03 -9.28
CA SER A 134 -11.92 5.03 -9.47
C SER A 134 -13.30 5.60 -9.09
N ARG A 135 -14.36 5.00 -9.61
CA ARG A 135 -15.75 5.41 -9.39
C ARG A 135 -16.59 4.19 -9.03
N GLU A 136 -17.78 4.42 -8.51
CA GLU A 136 -18.74 3.33 -8.26
C GLU A 136 -19.21 2.68 -9.57
N THR A 137 -19.31 3.47 -10.65
CA THR A 137 -19.68 2.95 -11.98
C THR A 137 -18.50 3.03 -12.93
N PRO A 138 -18.17 1.95 -13.65
CA PRO A 138 -17.07 1.95 -14.61
C PRO A 138 -17.39 2.84 -15.81
N ASP A 139 -16.35 3.43 -16.38
CA ASP A 139 -16.41 4.13 -17.66
C ASP A 139 -15.34 3.63 -18.63
N ARG A 140 -15.27 4.20 -19.83
CA ARG A 140 -14.29 3.79 -20.86
C ARG A 140 -12.84 3.89 -20.37
N TYR A 141 -12.53 4.83 -19.47
CA TYR A 141 -11.17 5.15 -19.04
C TYR A 141 -10.88 4.63 -17.63
N ARG A 142 -11.92 4.50 -16.79
CA ARG A 142 -11.85 4.08 -15.40
C ARG A 142 -12.49 2.71 -15.27
N LYS A 143 -11.65 1.69 -15.33
CA LYS A 143 -12.07 0.29 -15.34
C LYS A 143 -11.96 -0.38 -13.95
N ILE A 144 -11.37 0.30 -12.99
CA ILE A 144 -11.40 -0.09 -11.58
C ILE A 144 -12.50 0.72 -10.93
N ASN A 145 -13.41 0.03 -10.26
CA ASN A 145 -14.50 0.66 -9.51
C ASN A 145 -14.52 0.16 -8.08
N TYR A 146 -15.09 0.94 -7.21
CA TYR A 146 -15.26 0.61 -5.80
C TYR A 146 -16.74 0.52 -5.43
N ASP A 147 -17.02 -0.25 -4.40
CA ASP A 147 -18.31 -0.32 -3.73
C ASP A 147 -18.22 0.48 -2.43
N ALA A 148 -18.81 1.69 -2.43
CA ALA A 148 -18.78 2.59 -1.27
C ALA A 148 -19.43 1.94 -0.05
N LYS A 149 -20.55 1.23 -0.24
CA LYS A 149 -21.25 0.56 0.85
C LYS A 149 -20.40 -0.56 1.46
N ALA A 150 -19.73 -1.35 0.63
CA ALA A 150 -18.83 -2.40 1.10
C ALA A 150 -17.64 -1.83 1.88
N ILE A 151 -17.13 -0.65 1.49
CA ILE A 151 -16.07 0.05 2.23
C ILE A 151 -16.58 0.50 3.60
N ASP A 152 -17.76 1.14 3.66
CA ASP A 152 -18.36 1.57 4.91
C ASP A 152 -18.63 0.38 5.86
N GLU A 153 -19.20 -0.69 5.33
CA GLU A 153 -19.44 -1.93 6.08
C GLU A 153 -18.14 -2.56 6.60
N LEU A 154 -17.06 -2.49 5.82
CA LEU A 154 -15.75 -3.00 6.23
C LEU A 154 -15.23 -2.28 7.48
N TRP A 155 -15.35 -0.94 7.55
CA TRP A 155 -14.90 -0.19 8.72
C TRP A 155 -15.72 -0.53 9.97
N VAL A 156 -17.03 -0.66 9.83
CA VAL A 156 -17.90 -1.09 10.93
C VAL A 156 -17.54 -2.50 11.41
N GLN A 157 -17.28 -3.42 10.49
CA GLN A 157 -16.89 -4.79 10.84
C GLN A 157 -15.55 -4.83 11.59
N LEU A 158 -14.54 -4.11 11.09
CA LEU A 158 -13.23 -4.02 11.76
C LEU A 158 -13.35 -3.44 13.16
N TYR A 159 -14.17 -2.40 13.33
CA TYR A 159 -14.46 -1.83 14.63
C TYR A 159 -15.07 -2.87 15.58
N ARG A 160 -16.09 -3.58 15.14
CA ARG A 160 -16.74 -4.63 15.96
C ARG A 160 -15.76 -5.76 16.32
N GLU A 161 -14.97 -6.22 15.37
CA GLU A 161 -13.96 -7.28 15.56
C GLU A 161 -12.82 -6.85 16.50
N SER A 162 -12.59 -5.56 16.69
CA SER A 162 -11.58 -5.04 17.63
C SER A 162 -11.99 -5.14 19.10
N HIS A 163 -13.27 -5.44 19.37
CA HIS A 163 -13.82 -5.55 20.72
C HIS A 163 -14.10 -7.01 21.08
N ALA A 164 -13.73 -7.42 22.29
CA ALA A 164 -14.00 -8.77 22.76
C ALA A 164 -15.51 -9.01 23.01
N GLU A 165 -16.23 -7.96 23.37
CA GLU A 165 -17.68 -7.93 23.58
C GLU A 165 -18.27 -6.73 22.84
N GLU A 166 -19.54 -6.80 22.47
CA GLU A 166 -20.22 -5.70 21.79
C GLU A 166 -20.35 -4.50 22.73
N PRO A 167 -19.87 -3.30 22.35
CA PRO A 167 -19.91 -2.14 23.23
C PRO A 167 -21.36 -1.69 23.46
N GLU A 168 -21.73 -1.47 24.72
CA GLU A 168 -23.06 -0.96 25.10
C GLU A 168 -23.26 0.50 24.67
N GLN A 169 -22.17 1.26 24.55
CA GLN A 169 -22.20 2.68 24.22
C GLN A 169 -21.02 3.02 23.30
N ILE A 170 -21.29 3.81 22.26
CA ILE A 170 -20.29 4.37 21.35
C ILE A 170 -20.34 5.89 21.48
N ILE A 171 -19.20 6.50 21.78
CA ILE A 171 -19.03 7.96 21.78
C ILE A 171 -18.44 8.34 20.43
N LEU A 172 -19.17 9.16 19.66
CA LEU A 172 -18.69 9.73 18.39
C LEU A 172 -18.17 11.14 18.69
N ASP A 173 -16.89 11.34 18.45
CA ASP A 173 -16.26 12.64 18.47
C ASP A 173 -16.16 13.13 17.03
N LEU A 174 -16.84 14.23 16.72
CA LEU A 174 -16.89 14.81 15.39
C LEU A 174 -16.11 16.10 15.38
N ASP A 175 -14.97 16.08 14.72
CA ASP A 175 -14.14 17.27 14.54
C ASP A 175 -14.05 17.63 13.06
N ALA A 176 -14.05 18.93 12.78
CA ALA A 176 -13.84 19.44 11.42
C ALA A 176 -12.36 19.43 11.08
N THR A 177 -12.00 18.71 10.04
CA THR A 177 -10.62 18.68 9.55
C THR A 177 -10.49 19.55 8.30
N ASP A 178 -9.68 20.58 8.39
CA ASP A 178 -9.30 21.37 7.23
C ASP A 178 -8.20 20.68 6.42
N THR A 179 -8.45 20.55 5.14
CA THR A 179 -7.40 20.12 4.20
C THR A 179 -6.97 21.33 3.38
N PRO A 180 -5.85 21.98 3.73
CA PRO A 180 -5.40 23.17 3.01
C PRO A 180 -5.04 22.81 1.56
N LEU A 181 -5.65 23.50 0.62
CA LEU A 181 -5.34 23.39 -0.79
C LEU A 181 -4.39 24.52 -1.20
N HIS A 182 -3.30 24.15 -1.84
CA HIS A 182 -2.35 25.10 -2.39
C HIS A 182 -2.64 25.40 -3.85
N GLY A 183 -2.54 26.66 -4.24
CA GLY A 183 -2.78 27.10 -5.61
C GLY A 183 -4.26 27.26 -5.96
N GLU A 184 -4.55 27.34 -7.26
CA GLU A 184 -5.89 27.55 -7.82
C GLU A 184 -6.52 26.22 -8.24
N GLN A 185 -6.93 25.43 -7.27
CA GLN A 185 -7.63 24.17 -7.56
C GLN A 185 -9.13 24.42 -7.73
N GLU A 186 -9.75 23.69 -8.65
CA GLU A 186 -11.20 23.71 -8.82
C GLU A 186 -11.89 23.22 -7.54
N ARG A 187 -13.04 23.86 -7.23
CA ARG A 187 -13.87 23.53 -6.06
C ARG A 187 -13.24 23.82 -4.69
N ARG A 188 -12.16 24.57 -4.65
CA ARG A 188 -11.72 25.08 -3.35
C ARG A 188 -12.75 26.06 -2.83
N PHE A 189 -13.05 25.98 -1.55
CA PHE A 189 -13.83 27.00 -0.87
C PHE A 189 -13.12 27.36 0.43
N PHE A 190 -13.36 28.55 0.89
CA PHE A 190 -12.75 29.10 2.09
C PHE A 190 -13.77 29.10 3.22
N HIS A 191 -13.43 28.53 4.36
CA HIS A 191 -14.12 28.74 5.61
C HIS A 191 -13.51 29.95 6.30
N GLY A 192 -14.21 31.07 6.30
CA GLY A 192 -13.83 32.23 7.09
C GLY A 192 -14.37 32.16 8.51
#